data_9af5fc8305372a1223953de6dcaf643e
#
_entry.id   9af5fc8305372a1223953de6dcaf643e
#
_cell.length_a   1.000
_cell.length_b   1.000
_cell.length_c   1.000
_cell.angle_alpha   90.00
_cell.angle_beta   90.00
_cell.angle_gamma   90.00
#
_symmetry.space_group_name_H-M   'P 1'
#
loop_
_entity.id
_entity.type
_entity.pdbx_description
1 polymer ?
#
loop_
_entity_poly.entity_id
_entity_poly.type
_entity_poly.pdbx_seq_one_letter_code
_entity_poly.pdbx_strand_id
1 'polypeptide(L)' 'MIKLLIIDNYDSFTYNLVHYLEPYCKEITIFRNDEINHDLISDEHKILLSPGPGLPSENKELNYSIEKYHLTNNILGVCL' A
#
# COMPACT_ATOMS: atom_id res chain seq x y z
N MET A 1 2.54 -3.10 -17.84
CA MET A 1 2.63 -3.72 -16.51
C MET A 1 2.47 -2.67 -15.43
N ILE A 2 2.09 -3.11 -14.24
CA ILE A 2 1.67 -2.24 -13.15
C ILE A 2 2.84 -1.88 -12.25
N LYS A 3 2.94 -0.60 -11.87
CA LYS A 3 3.77 -0.18 -10.75
C LYS A 3 2.92 -0.27 -9.50
N LEU A 4 3.28 -1.15 -8.58
CA LEU A 4 2.51 -1.40 -7.37
C LEU A 4 3.24 -0.84 -6.16
N LEU A 5 2.50 -0.13 -5.32
CA LEU A 5 2.95 0.29 -4.01
C LEU A 5 2.11 -0.40 -2.95
N ILE A 6 2.77 -1.09 -2.04
CA ILE A 6 2.09 -1.75 -0.93
C ILE A 6 2.38 -0.98 0.35
N ILE A 7 1.34 -0.58 1.04
CA ILE A 7 1.46 -0.04 2.39
C ILE A 7 1.19 -1.18 3.36
N ASP A 8 2.25 -1.61 4.04
CA ASP A 8 2.23 -2.74 4.96
C ASP A 8 1.79 -2.28 6.34
N ASN A 9 0.69 -2.82 6.81
CA ASN A 9 0.14 -2.55 8.13
C ASN A 9 0.63 -3.58 9.18
N TYR A 10 1.90 -4.01 9.06
CA TYR A 10 2.52 -4.96 9.99
C TYR A 10 1.85 -6.33 9.99
N ASP A 11 1.53 -6.83 8.80
CA ASP A 11 0.95 -8.14 8.63
C ASP A 11 1.92 -9.06 7.92
N SER A 12 2.11 -10.27 8.46
CA SER A 12 2.95 -11.31 7.83
C SER A 12 2.40 -11.75 6.47
N PHE A 13 1.12 -11.54 6.21
CA PHE A 13 0.48 -11.88 4.94
C PHE A 13 0.98 -11.03 3.77
N THR A 14 1.59 -9.88 4.04
CA THR A 14 2.06 -8.97 3.00
C THR A 14 3.02 -9.65 2.03
N TYR A 15 3.93 -10.49 2.50
CA TYR A 15 4.86 -11.21 1.62
C TYR A 15 4.16 -12.22 0.72
N ASN A 16 3.08 -12.84 1.18
CA ASN A 16 2.28 -13.72 0.35
C ASN A 16 1.61 -12.95 -0.78
N LEU A 17 1.11 -11.75 -0.49
CA LEU A 17 0.55 -10.87 -1.51
C LEU A 17 1.59 -10.49 -2.56
N VAL A 18 2.81 -10.20 -2.14
CA VAL A 18 3.90 -9.87 -3.06
C VAL A 18 4.16 -11.04 -4.01
N HIS A 19 4.22 -12.27 -3.50
CA HIS A 19 4.43 -13.45 -4.34
C HIS A 19 3.34 -13.62 -5.38
N TYR A 20 2.08 -13.43 -5.01
CA TYR A 20 0.97 -13.56 -5.95
C TYR A 20 0.98 -12.49 -7.03
N LEU A 21 1.39 -11.27 -6.69
CA LEU A 21 1.28 -10.12 -7.58
C LEU A 21 2.53 -9.87 -8.41
N GLU A 22 3.66 -10.40 -8.00
CA GLU A 22 4.95 -10.18 -8.64
C GLU A 22 4.93 -10.40 -10.15
N PRO A 23 4.32 -11.49 -10.68
CA PRO A 23 4.31 -11.71 -12.13
C PRO A 23 3.55 -10.66 -12.93
N TYR A 24 2.67 -9.91 -12.29
CA TYR A 24 1.82 -8.92 -12.95
C TYR A 24 2.32 -7.49 -12.83
N CYS A 25 3.41 -7.30 -12.10
CA CYS A 25 3.91 -5.97 -11.77
C CYS A 25 5.26 -5.72 -12.41
N LYS A 26 5.42 -4.51 -12.94
CA LYS A 26 6.68 -4.00 -13.43
C LYS A 26 7.63 -3.69 -12.27
N GLU A 27 7.06 -3.18 -11.19
CA GLU A 27 7.79 -2.73 -10.01
C GLU A 27 6.89 -2.89 -8.80
N ILE A 28 7.45 -3.37 -7.69
CA ILE A 28 6.75 -3.44 -6.41
C ILE A 28 7.58 -2.71 -5.37
N THR A 29 6.98 -1.70 -4.75
CA THR A 29 7.58 -0.95 -3.65
C THR A 29 6.74 -1.20 -2.41
N ILE A 30 7.40 -1.51 -1.28
CA ILE A 30 6.73 -1.79 -0.02
C ILE A 30 7.18 -0.79 1.03
N PHE A 31 6.23 -0.08 1.62
CA PHE A 31 6.47 0.78 2.78
C PHE A 31 5.63 0.29 3.94
N ARG A 32 6.20 0.27 5.14
CA ARG A 32 5.40 0.12 6.34
C ARG A 32 4.61 1.39 6.59
N ASN A 33 3.46 1.26 7.25
CA ASN A 33 2.52 2.36 7.39
C ASN A 33 3.09 3.58 8.14
N ASP A 34 4.15 3.39 8.93
CA ASP A 34 4.81 4.45 9.68
C ASP A 34 6.16 4.89 9.05
N GLU A 35 6.51 4.33 7.90
CA GLU A 35 7.78 4.61 7.21
C GLU A 35 7.55 4.94 5.74
N ILE A 36 6.48 5.64 5.41
CA ILE A 36 6.13 5.95 4.03
C ILE A 36 6.98 7.11 3.52
N ASN A 37 7.71 6.87 2.44
CA ASN A 37 8.43 7.93 1.74
C ASN A 37 7.58 8.46 0.58
N HIS A 38 6.88 9.55 0.83
CA HIS A 38 5.95 10.13 -0.13
C HIS A 38 6.64 10.63 -1.41
N ASP A 39 7.93 10.96 -1.34
CA ASP A 39 8.67 11.43 -2.50
C ASP A 39 8.84 10.35 -3.57
N LEU A 40 8.72 9.08 -3.19
CA LEU A 40 8.83 7.95 -4.12
C LEU A 40 7.50 7.53 -4.73
N ILE A 41 6.40 8.15 -4.33
CA ILE A 41 5.07 7.79 -4.80
C ILE A 41 4.66 8.74 -5.93
N SER A 42 4.39 8.18 -7.11
CA SER A 42 3.89 8.93 -8.24
C SER A 42 2.43 8.56 -8.52
N ASP A 43 1.77 9.31 -9.39
CA ASP A 43 0.40 9.01 -9.83
C ASP A 43 0.30 7.75 -10.69
N GLU A 44 1.43 7.22 -11.15
CA GLU A 44 1.47 5.95 -11.88
C GLU A 44 1.31 4.73 -10.97
N HIS A 45 1.53 4.89 -9.67
CA HIS A 45 1.43 3.77 -8.73
C HIS A 45 -0.02 3.40 -8.45
N LYS A 46 -0.28 2.10 -8.44
CA LYS A 46 -1.49 1.54 -7.83
C LYS A 46 -1.16 1.18 -6.41
N ILE A 47 -1.99 1.60 -5.48
CA ILE A 47 -1.71 1.47 -4.05
C ILE A 47 -2.55 0.34 -3.47
N LEU A 48 -1.88 -0.60 -2.81
CA LEU A 48 -2.51 -1.71 -2.12
C LEU A 48 -2.27 -1.56 -0.62
N LEU A 49 -3.35 -1.57 0.15
CA LEU A 49 -3.27 -1.52 1.60
C LEU A 49 -3.39 -2.94 2.13
N SER A 50 -2.33 -3.44 2.76
CA SER A 50 -2.36 -4.78 3.33
C SER A 50 -3.16 -4.79 4.63
N PRO A 51 -3.72 -5.96 5.02
CA PRO A 51 -4.39 -6.07 6.32
C PRO A 51 -3.37 -5.90 7.45
N GLY A 52 -3.85 -5.61 8.65
CA GLY A 52 -2.99 -5.47 9.81
C GLY A 52 -3.80 -5.28 11.07
N PRO A 53 -3.15 -5.34 12.24
CA PRO A 53 -3.83 -5.17 13.51
C PRO A 53 -4.29 -3.72 13.71
N GLY A 54 -5.34 -3.55 14.48
CA GLY A 54 -5.87 -2.24 14.83
C GLY A 54 -6.88 -1.71 13.82
N LEU A 55 -7.47 -0.58 14.17
CA LEU A 55 -8.45 0.10 13.33
C LEU A 55 -7.76 1.13 12.44
N PRO A 56 -8.24 1.34 11.21
CA PRO A 56 -7.68 2.38 10.34
C PRO A 56 -7.68 3.76 11.00
N SER A 57 -8.67 4.05 11.83
CA SER A 57 -8.76 5.33 12.53
C SER A 57 -7.63 5.57 13.54
N GLU A 58 -6.92 4.52 13.94
CA GLU A 58 -5.80 4.60 14.87
C GLU A 58 -4.49 4.96 14.18
N ASN A 59 -4.45 4.90 12.85
CA ASN A 59 -3.24 5.15 12.09
C ASN A 59 -3.35 6.46 11.30
N LYS A 60 -2.75 7.51 11.85
CA LYS A 60 -2.79 8.84 11.23
C LYS A 60 -2.03 8.88 9.90
N GLU A 61 -0.91 8.18 9.83
CA GLU A 61 -0.11 8.14 8.60
C GLU A 61 -0.86 7.47 7.46
N LEU A 62 -1.53 6.37 7.75
CA LEU A 62 -2.35 5.67 6.77
C LEU A 62 -3.50 6.54 6.29
N ASN A 63 -4.20 7.19 7.20
CA ASN A 63 -5.32 8.06 6.86
C ASN A 63 -4.86 9.26 6.03
N TYR A 64 -3.73 9.84 6.36
CA TYR A 64 -3.13 10.91 5.57
C TYR A 64 -2.83 10.45 4.14
N SER A 65 -2.27 9.24 3.99
CA SER A 65 -1.95 8.69 2.68
C SER A 65 -3.20 8.44 1.85
N ILE A 66 -4.26 7.90 2.45
CA ILE A 66 -5.53 7.68 1.75
C ILE A 66 -6.09 9.01 1.25
N GLU A 67 -6.14 10.03 2.10
CA GLU A 67 -6.63 11.35 1.70
C GLU A 67 -5.79 11.96 0.59
N LYS A 68 -4.46 11.82 0.69
CA LYS A 68 -3.56 12.43 -0.28
C LYS A 68 -3.68 11.77 -1.66
N TYR A 69 -3.84 10.47 -1.72
CA TYR A 69 -3.71 9.71 -2.98
C TYR A 69 -5.03 9.24 -3.59
N HIS A 70 -6.16 9.35 -2.89
CA HIS A 70 -7.40 8.77 -3.41
C HIS A 70 -7.91 9.42 -4.70
N LEU A 71 -7.51 10.64 -4.98
CA LEU A 71 -7.90 11.35 -6.20
C LEU A 71 -6.97 11.09 -7.39
N THR A 72 -5.74 10.71 -7.13
CA THR A 72 -4.71 10.55 -8.17
C THR A 72 -4.33 9.10 -8.43
N ASN A 73 -4.55 8.22 -7.46
CA ASN A 73 -4.12 6.83 -7.52
C ASN A 73 -5.29 5.88 -7.27
N ASN A 74 -5.25 4.71 -7.88
CA ASN A 74 -6.18 3.64 -7.53
C ASN A 74 -5.73 3.01 -6.22
N ILE A 75 -6.63 2.93 -5.25
CA ILE A 75 -6.33 2.36 -3.93
C ILE A 75 -7.23 1.16 -3.71
N LEU A 76 -6.63 0.04 -3.30
CA LEU A 76 -7.33 -1.18 -2.95
C LEU A 76 -6.95 -1.59 -1.53
N GLY A 77 -7.94 -1.77 -0.68
CA GLY A 77 -7.72 -2.34 0.65
C GLY A 77 -7.97 -3.84 0.64
N VAL A 78 -7.09 -4.59 1.28
CA VAL A 78 -7.26 -6.03 1.47
C VAL A 78 -7.57 -6.29 2.92
N CYS A 79 -8.69 -6.97 3.17
CA CYS A 79 -9.14 -7.31 4.52
C CYS A 79 -9.30 -8.83 4.64
N LEU A 80 -8.79 -9.38 5.71
CA LEU A 80 -8.92 -10.81 6.00
C LEU A 80 -10.11 -11.07 6.94
#